data_ed98d38b773974766f1bb00af033750a
#
_entry.id   ed98d38b773974766f1bb00af033750a
#
_cell.length_a   1.000
_cell.length_b   1.000
_cell.length_c   1.000
_cell.angle_alpha   90.00
_cell.angle_beta   90.00
_cell.angle_gamma   90.00
#
_symmetry.space_group_name_H-M   'P 1'
#
loop_
_entity.id
_entity.type
_entity.pdbx_description
1 polymer ?
#
loop_
_entity_poly.entity_id
_entity_poly.type
_entity_poly.pdbx_seq_one_letter_code
_entity_poly.pdbx_strand_id
1 'polypeptide(L)'
;MTIALVLLTIYIVYMVYFVEGDLTDRILLPIVFAVIYFLALRTPHYFYIEKDRIVVKLFIGSKVLEDIQSVRPILKGELKGTRRNFGNGGLMGYTGYFQNVYIGSFQMYAVNKNELALVTLTNGKQYVINYPQELLKIEN
;
A
#
# COMPACT_ATOMS: atom_id res chain seq x y z
N MET A 1 -1.37 -16.61 -3.76
CA MET A 1 -0.34 -15.63 -3.32
C MET A 1 0.88 -16.32 -2.68
N THR A 2 0.69 -17.22 -1.72
CA THR A 2 1.76 -17.96 -1.02
C THR A 2 2.65 -18.76 -1.99
N ILE A 3 2.06 -19.43 -2.98
CA ILE A 3 2.78 -20.25 -3.96
C ILE A 3 3.75 -19.40 -4.80
N ALA A 4 3.31 -18.25 -5.29
CA ALA A 4 4.17 -17.36 -6.07
C ALA A 4 5.37 -16.83 -5.25
N LEU A 5 5.16 -16.56 -3.97
CA LEU A 5 6.24 -16.13 -3.07
C LEU A 5 7.23 -17.27 -2.79
N VAL A 6 6.72 -18.50 -2.60
CA VAL A 6 7.58 -19.67 -2.42
C VAL A 6 8.40 -19.94 -3.70
N LEU A 7 7.78 -19.89 -4.87
CA LEU A 7 8.49 -20.07 -6.14
C LEU A 7 9.54 -18.98 -6.35
N LEU A 8 9.24 -17.73 -6.02
CA LEU A 8 10.19 -16.63 -6.09
C LEU A 8 11.38 -16.87 -5.14
N THR A 9 11.11 -17.32 -3.91
CA THR A 9 12.17 -17.63 -2.94
C THR A 9 13.07 -18.77 -3.46
N ILE A 10 12.49 -19.83 -3.99
CA ILE A 10 13.23 -20.95 -4.59
C ILE A 10 14.08 -20.45 -5.77
N TYR A 11 13.51 -19.61 -6.64
CA TYR A 11 14.23 -19.02 -7.76
C TYR A 11 15.42 -18.16 -7.30
N ILE A 12 15.25 -17.35 -6.27
CA ILE A 12 16.33 -16.54 -5.69
C ILE A 12 17.46 -17.43 -5.15
N VAL A 13 17.10 -18.46 -4.38
CA VAL A 13 18.08 -19.42 -3.84
C VAL A 13 18.83 -20.11 -4.97
N TYR A 14 18.12 -20.54 -6.01
CA TYR A 14 18.73 -21.15 -7.19
C TYR A 14 19.73 -20.20 -7.87
N MET A 15 19.34 -18.93 -8.10
CA MET A 15 20.18 -17.92 -8.73
C MET A 15 21.44 -17.63 -7.91
N VAL A 16 21.31 -17.57 -6.57
CA VAL A 16 22.47 -17.29 -5.69
C VAL A 16 23.49 -18.43 -5.67
N TYR A 17 23.02 -19.68 -5.70
CA TYR A 17 23.91 -20.84 -5.51
C TYR A 17 24.36 -21.49 -6.81
N PHE A 18 23.58 -21.43 -7.89
CA PHE A 18 23.83 -22.22 -9.10
C PHE A 18 24.16 -21.39 -10.33
N VAL A 19 23.92 -20.07 -10.33
CA VAL A 19 24.28 -19.24 -11.48
C VAL A 19 25.70 -18.70 -11.30
N GLU A 20 26.56 -19.00 -12.26
CA GLU A 20 27.90 -18.43 -12.35
C GLU A 20 27.78 -16.93 -12.69
N GLY A 21 28.22 -16.07 -11.81
CA GLY A 21 28.18 -14.62 -11.97
C GLY A 21 29.17 -13.93 -11.06
N ASP A 22 29.39 -12.66 -11.30
CA ASP A 22 30.27 -11.85 -10.48
C ASP A 22 29.71 -11.76 -9.06
N LEU A 23 30.59 -11.58 -8.05
CA LEU A 23 30.19 -11.48 -6.64
C LEU A 23 29.14 -10.40 -6.41
N THR A 24 29.21 -9.30 -7.20
CA THR A 24 28.26 -8.20 -7.19
C THR A 24 26.85 -8.67 -7.54
N ASP A 25 26.68 -9.49 -8.56
CA ASP A 25 25.38 -10.00 -9.01
C ASP A 25 24.79 -10.98 -7.99
N ARG A 26 25.63 -11.78 -7.36
CA ARG A 26 25.21 -12.74 -6.32
C ARG A 26 24.70 -12.06 -5.06
N ILE A 27 25.17 -10.87 -4.73
CA ILE A 27 24.75 -10.11 -3.54
C ILE A 27 23.63 -9.12 -3.87
N LEU A 28 23.76 -8.38 -4.96
CA LEU A 28 22.83 -7.31 -5.32
C LEU A 28 21.43 -7.85 -5.65
N LEU A 29 21.37 -8.91 -6.41
CA LEU A 29 20.10 -9.50 -6.86
C LEU A 29 19.22 -9.97 -5.69
N PRO A 30 19.71 -10.75 -4.72
CA PRO A 30 18.93 -11.13 -3.54
C PRO A 30 18.47 -9.93 -2.70
N ILE A 31 19.29 -8.89 -2.58
CA ILE A 31 18.92 -7.67 -1.84
C ILE A 31 17.75 -6.98 -2.54
N VAL A 32 17.79 -6.80 -3.85
CA VAL A 32 16.71 -6.20 -4.63
C VAL A 32 15.41 -7.00 -4.46
N PHE A 33 15.48 -8.30 -4.57
CA PHE A 33 14.30 -9.16 -4.36
C PHE A 33 13.80 -9.12 -2.93
N ALA A 34 14.68 -9.08 -1.92
CA ALA A 34 14.28 -8.94 -0.52
C ALA A 34 13.53 -7.62 -0.28
N VAL A 35 13.98 -6.52 -0.89
CA VAL A 35 13.29 -5.23 -0.82
C VAL A 35 11.91 -5.29 -1.49
N ILE A 36 11.82 -5.86 -2.69
CA ILE A 36 10.55 -6.03 -3.39
C ILE A 36 9.58 -6.90 -2.56
N TYR A 37 10.08 -7.99 -2.00
CA TYR A 37 9.33 -8.89 -1.14
C TYR A 37 8.81 -8.16 0.11
N PHE A 38 9.66 -7.40 0.78
CA PHE A 38 9.28 -6.63 1.96
C PHE A 38 8.21 -5.58 1.65
N LEU A 39 8.32 -4.91 0.50
CA LEU A 39 7.30 -3.96 0.04
C LEU A 39 5.97 -4.65 -0.27
N ALA A 40 6.01 -5.85 -0.85
CA ALA A 40 4.82 -6.65 -1.12
C ALA A 40 4.12 -7.10 0.17
N LEU A 41 4.87 -7.45 1.22
CA LEU A 41 4.32 -7.84 2.52
C LEU A 41 3.63 -6.67 3.27
N ARG A 42 3.88 -5.44 2.89
CA ARG A 42 3.19 -4.25 3.42
C ARG A 42 1.94 -3.86 2.64
N THR A 43 1.51 -4.69 1.71
CA THR A 43 0.28 -4.44 0.95
C THR A 43 -0.95 -4.57 1.85
N PRO A 44 -1.93 -3.66 1.74
CA PRO A 44 -3.17 -3.77 2.49
C PRO A 44 -3.96 -4.99 2.03
N HIS A 45 -4.60 -5.67 2.96
CA HIS A 45 -5.39 -6.86 2.69
C HIS A 45 -6.89 -6.59 2.87
N TYR A 46 -7.25 -6.00 4.01
CA TYR A 46 -8.60 -5.54 4.31
C TYR A 46 -8.54 -4.43 5.35
N PHE A 47 -9.66 -3.76 5.56
CA PHE A 47 -9.81 -2.80 6.64
C PHE A 47 -11.09 -3.08 7.42
N TYR A 48 -11.16 -2.59 8.63
CA TYR A 48 -12.36 -2.59 9.45
C TYR A 48 -12.41 -1.33 10.32
N ILE A 49 -13.61 -0.97 10.71
CA ILE A 49 -13.87 0.17 11.58
C ILE A 49 -14.07 -0.38 13.00
N GLU A 50 -13.34 0.18 13.95
CA GLU A 50 -13.44 -0.16 15.35
C GLU A 50 -13.67 1.10 16.17
N LYS A 51 -14.91 1.33 16.62
CA LYS A 51 -15.33 2.58 17.29
C LYS A 51 -14.99 3.79 16.41
N ASP A 52 -14.08 4.67 16.88
CA ASP A 52 -13.69 5.92 16.21
C ASP A 52 -12.38 5.81 15.42
N ARG A 53 -11.95 4.58 15.10
CA ARG A 53 -10.71 4.35 14.38
C ARG A 53 -10.90 3.41 13.21
N ILE A 54 -10.10 3.61 12.17
CA ILE A 54 -10.03 2.73 11.01
C ILE A 54 -8.73 1.94 11.10
N VAL A 55 -8.84 0.61 11.07
CA VAL A 55 -7.70 -0.29 11.09
C VAL A 55 -7.52 -0.89 9.71
N VAL A 56 -6.44 -0.56 9.04
CA VAL A 56 -6.04 -1.15 7.78
C VAL A 56 -5.11 -2.32 8.07
N LYS A 57 -5.57 -3.54 7.83
CA LYS A 57 -4.75 -4.74 7.92
C LYS A 57 -3.87 -4.87 6.70
N LEU A 58 -2.58 -4.94 6.96
CA LEU A 58 -1.58 -5.28 5.96
C LEU A 58 -1.35 -6.79 5.99
N PHE A 59 -0.67 -7.30 5.00
CA PHE A 59 -0.28 -8.72 5.01
C PHE A 59 0.58 -9.04 6.24
N ILE A 60 1.49 -8.14 6.61
CA ILE A 60 2.22 -8.16 7.88
C ILE A 60 1.96 -6.85 8.62
N GLY A 61 1.35 -6.97 9.81
CA GLY A 61 1.04 -5.84 10.67
C GLY A 61 -0.28 -5.15 10.36
N SER A 62 -0.45 -3.96 10.88
CA SER A 62 -1.62 -3.12 10.66
C SER A 62 -1.26 -1.64 10.74
N LYS A 63 -2.05 -0.82 10.07
CA LYS A 63 -2.01 0.64 10.20
C LYS A 63 -3.30 1.09 10.86
N VAL A 64 -3.20 1.73 12.00
CA VAL A 64 -4.34 2.31 12.71
C VAL A 64 -4.42 3.79 12.38
N LEU A 65 -5.61 4.26 12.02
CA LEU A 65 -5.95 5.65 11.78
C LEU A 65 -6.88 6.08 12.92
N GLU A 66 -6.37 6.92 13.80
CA GLU A 66 -7.07 7.49 14.95
C GLU A 66 -7.24 9.00 14.76
N ASP A 67 -8.08 9.62 15.58
CA ASP A 67 -8.37 11.05 15.52
C ASP A 67 -8.84 11.49 14.13
N ILE A 68 -9.82 10.76 13.60
CA ILE A 68 -10.37 11.00 12.27
C ILE A 68 -11.20 12.29 12.30
N GLN A 69 -10.78 13.27 11.51
CA GLN A 69 -11.50 14.52 11.33
C GLN A 69 -12.59 14.40 10.28
N SER A 70 -12.28 13.75 9.17
CA SER A 70 -13.22 13.56 8.07
C SER A 70 -12.88 12.35 7.21
N VAL A 71 -13.92 11.74 6.65
CA VAL A 71 -13.84 10.70 5.63
C VAL A 71 -14.71 11.13 4.45
N ARG A 72 -14.13 11.19 3.26
CA ARG A 72 -14.89 11.52 2.04
C ARG A 72 -14.53 10.62 0.87
N PRO A 73 -15.48 10.35 -0.03
CA PRO A 73 -15.15 9.61 -1.25
C PRO A 73 -14.18 10.41 -2.12
N ILE A 74 -13.31 9.69 -2.83
CA ILE A 74 -12.46 10.28 -3.86
C ILE A 74 -13.19 10.19 -5.18
N LEU A 75 -13.36 11.33 -5.85
CA LEU A 75 -14.03 11.41 -7.14
C LEU A 75 -13.11 10.90 -8.26
N LYS A 76 -13.74 10.37 -9.32
CA LYS A 76 -13.03 9.98 -10.55
C LYS A 76 -12.30 11.21 -11.11
N GLY A 77 -10.98 11.14 -11.17
CA GLY A 77 -10.14 12.23 -11.67
C GLY A 77 -9.31 12.93 -10.60
N GLU A 78 -9.72 12.94 -9.34
CA GLU A 78 -8.90 13.54 -8.26
C GLU A 78 -7.52 12.87 -8.11
N LEU A 79 -7.41 11.58 -8.46
CA LEU A 79 -6.11 10.87 -8.49
C LEU A 79 -5.36 11.03 -9.81
N LYS A 80 -5.90 11.78 -10.78
CA LYS A 80 -5.20 12.05 -12.04
C LYS A 80 -3.95 12.89 -11.75
N GLY A 81 -2.82 12.51 -12.37
CA GLY A 81 -1.56 13.20 -12.14
C GLY A 81 -0.88 12.89 -10.79
N THR A 82 -1.37 11.90 -10.04
CA THR A 82 -0.71 11.47 -8.80
C THR A 82 0.69 10.95 -9.10
N ARG A 83 1.66 11.50 -8.40
CA ARG A 83 3.06 11.04 -8.40
C ARG A 83 3.33 10.25 -7.14
N ARG A 84 4.10 9.18 -7.28
CA ARG A 84 4.58 8.39 -6.15
C ARG A 84 5.95 8.92 -5.73
N ASN A 85 6.06 9.32 -4.48
CA ASN A 85 7.33 9.75 -3.90
C ASN A 85 8.12 8.55 -3.34
N PHE A 86 7.41 7.62 -2.68
CA PHE A 86 8.01 6.41 -2.12
C PHE A 86 6.94 5.31 -1.91
N GLY A 87 7.33 4.04 -2.09
CA GLY A 87 6.48 2.88 -1.81
C GLY A 87 6.09 2.06 -3.04
N ASN A 88 5.04 1.24 -2.89
CA ASN A 88 4.53 0.35 -3.93
C ASN A 88 3.39 1.03 -4.71
N GLY A 89 3.46 1.01 -6.03
CA GLY A 89 2.46 1.64 -6.91
C GLY A 89 1.78 0.67 -7.86
N GLY A 90 1.30 -0.47 -7.37
CA GLY A 90 0.53 -1.41 -8.18
C GLY A 90 0.94 -2.88 -8.11
N LEU A 91 2.08 -3.20 -7.51
CA LEU A 91 2.45 -4.60 -7.24
C LEU A 91 1.65 -5.08 -6.02
N MET A 92 0.57 -5.82 -6.25
CA MET A 92 -0.37 -6.32 -5.22
C MET A 92 -1.13 -5.23 -4.44
N GLY A 93 -1.12 -3.97 -4.90
CA GLY A 93 -1.80 -2.85 -4.26
C GLY A 93 -0.95 -1.58 -4.25
N TYR A 94 -1.46 -0.58 -3.57
CA TYR A 94 -0.86 0.75 -3.48
C TYR A 94 -0.53 1.05 -2.03
N THR A 95 0.75 1.22 -1.72
CA THR A 95 1.20 1.49 -0.35
C THR A 95 2.37 2.47 -0.37
N GLY A 96 2.26 3.56 0.35
CA GLY A 96 3.35 4.51 0.47
C GLY A 96 2.92 5.97 0.40
N TYR A 97 3.85 6.83 0.03
CA TYR A 97 3.68 8.27 -0.02
C TYR A 97 3.45 8.72 -1.47
N PHE A 98 2.38 9.45 -1.65
CA PHE A 98 1.93 9.99 -2.93
C PHE A 98 1.64 11.47 -2.79
N GLN A 99 1.63 12.15 -3.91
CA GLN A 99 1.31 13.56 -4.01
C GLN A 99 0.57 13.86 -5.29
N ASN A 100 -0.44 14.73 -5.22
CA ASN A 100 -1.06 15.30 -6.40
C ASN A 100 -1.52 16.75 -6.15
N VAL A 101 -1.99 17.37 -7.22
CA VAL A 101 -2.40 18.80 -7.19
C VAL A 101 -3.71 19.01 -6.41
N TYR A 102 -4.61 18.01 -6.41
CA TYR A 102 -5.96 18.13 -5.83
C TYR A 102 -6.01 17.80 -4.34
N ILE A 103 -5.25 16.80 -3.91
CA ILE A 103 -5.27 16.29 -2.53
C ILE A 103 -4.06 16.82 -1.74
N GLY A 104 -2.96 17.11 -2.44
CA GLY A 104 -1.68 17.39 -1.80
C GLY A 104 -0.89 16.11 -1.52
N SER A 105 -0.19 16.06 -0.41
CA SER A 105 0.61 14.90 0.02
C SER A 105 -0.24 13.96 0.88
N PHE A 106 -0.27 12.69 0.53
CA PHE A 106 -1.05 11.68 1.25
C PHE A 106 -0.33 10.33 1.29
N GLN A 107 -0.71 9.49 2.25
CA GLN A 107 -0.32 8.09 2.28
C GLN A 107 -1.44 7.23 1.70
N MET A 108 -1.10 6.29 0.84
CA MET A 108 -2.08 5.39 0.25
C MET A 108 -1.90 3.98 0.81
N TYR A 109 -3.02 3.37 1.18
CA TYR A 109 -3.14 1.98 1.59
C TYR A 109 -4.36 1.39 0.90
N ALA A 110 -4.21 1.00 -0.36
CA ALA A 110 -5.32 0.50 -1.17
C ALA A 110 -4.92 -0.77 -1.93
N VAL A 111 -5.86 -1.71 -1.99
CA VAL A 111 -5.70 -2.94 -2.79
C VAL A 111 -5.84 -2.63 -4.27
N ASN A 112 -6.76 -1.73 -4.61
CA ASN A 112 -7.04 -1.30 -5.97
C ASN A 112 -7.44 0.19 -5.98
N LYS A 113 -7.80 0.72 -7.15
CA LYS A 113 -8.24 2.12 -7.30
C LYS A 113 -9.77 2.28 -7.32
N ASN A 114 -10.50 1.26 -6.91
CA ASN A 114 -11.96 1.33 -6.81
C ASN A 114 -12.36 1.71 -5.38
N GLU A 115 -13.47 2.41 -5.24
CA GLU A 115 -14.07 2.77 -3.94
C GLU A 115 -13.04 3.33 -2.96
N LEU A 116 -12.36 4.37 -3.37
CA LEU A 116 -11.38 5.05 -2.55
C LEU A 116 -12.00 6.17 -1.74
N ALA A 117 -11.60 6.28 -0.50
CA ALA A 117 -11.90 7.42 0.37
C ALA A 117 -10.64 8.11 0.85
N LEU A 118 -10.75 9.41 1.01
CA LEU A 118 -9.77 10.25 1.66
C LEU A 118 -10.14 10.38 3.14
N VAL A 119 -9.27 9.90 4.00
CA VAL A 119 -9.34 10.03 5.45
C VAL A 119 -8.39 11.13 5.87
N THR A 120 -8.91 12.19 6.48
CA THR A 120 -8.11 13.29 7.03
C THR A 120 -8.12 13.16 8.56
N LEU A 121 -6.96 13.16 9.16
CA LEU A 121 -6.81 13.16 10.61
C LEU A 121 -6.73 14.60 11.16
N THR A 122 -7.03 14.79 12.43
CA THR A 122 -6.98 16.08 13.12
C THR A 122 -5.60 16.75 13.08
N ASN A 123 -4.54 15.94 12.95
CA ASN A 123 -3.18 16.44 12.77
C ASN A 123 -2.82 16.85 11.33
N GLY A 124 -3.82 16.86 10.42
CA GLY A 124 -3.65 17.23 9.02
C GLY A 124 -3.08 16.13 8.11
N LYS A 125 -2.75 14.96 8.63
CA LYS A 125 -2.30 13.84 7.80
C LYS A 125 -3.47 13.28 6.99
N GLN A 126 -3.19 12.95 5.74
CA GLN A 126 -4.17 12.43 4.80
C GLN A 126 -3.81 11.01 4.38
N TYR A 127 -4.82 10.16 4.35
CA TYR A 127 -4.72 8.77 3.95
C TYR A 127 -5.76 8.44 2.88
N VAL A 128 -5.35 7.68 1.88
CA VAL A 128 -6.25 7.14 0.86
C VAL A 128 -6.34 5.64 1.07
N ILE A 129 -7.55 5.16 1.31
CA ILE A 129 -7.84 3.76 1.57
C ILE A 129 -9.00 3.27 0.69
N ASN A 130 -9.14 1.96 0.51
CA ASN A 130 -10.40 1.43 0.03
C ASN A 130 -11.44 1.56 1.14
N TYR A 131 -12.60 2.08 0.83
CA TYR A 131 -13.68 2.27 1.80
C TYR A 131 -15.02 2.07 1.10
N PRO A 132 -15.91 1.19 1.59
CA PRO A 132 -17.21 0.99 0.99
C PRO A 132 -18.01 2.30 0.99
N GLN A 133 -18.39 2.76 -0.20
CA GLN A 133 -19.12 4.02 -0.34
C GLN A 133 -20.51 3.99 0.33
N GLU A 134 -21.05 2.81 0.54
CA GLU A 134 -22.31 2.60 1.26
C GLU A 134 -22.24 3.12 2.70
N LEU A 135 -21.09 2.97 3.36
CA LEU A 135 -20.89 3.45 4.72
C LEU A 135 -20.76 4.98 4.79
N LEU A 136 -20.30 5.63 3.71
CA LEU A 136 -20.19 7.08 3.63
C LEU A 136 -21.56 7.78 3.54
N LYS A 137 -22.61 7.06 3.14
CA LYS A 137 -23.98 7.60 3.06
C LYS A 137 -24.72 7.62 4.39
N ILE A 138 -24.20 6.91 5.38
CA ILE A 138 -24.83 6.78 6.70
C ILE A 138 -24.36 7.90 7.65
N GLU A 139 -23.20 8.50 7.37
CA GLU A 139 -22.59 9.56 8.20
C GLU A 139 -22.99 10.99 7.78
N ASN A 140 -23.87 11.15 6.77
CA ASN A 140 -24.50 12.40 6.37
C ASN A 140 -26.01 12.30 6.66
#